data_316624c45298e57d9b2f6b3cba839796
#
_entry.id   316624c45298e57d9b2f6b3cba839796
#
_cell.length_a   1.000
_cell.length_b   1.000
_cell.length_c   1.000
_cell.angle_alpha   90.00
_cell.angle_beta   90.00
_cell.angle_gamma   90.00
#
_symmetry.space_group_name_H-M   'P 1'
#
loop_
_entity.id
_entity.type
_entity.pdbx_description
1 polymer ?
#
loop_
_entity_poly.entity_id
_entity_poly.type
_entity_poly.pdbx_seq_one_letter_code
_entity_poly.pdbx_strand_id
1 'polypeptide(L)'
;MRMELTKLSEKELLKLLTNKNEQESYKITNEVFEIIEKSDVFYPYFDGFLSLVEGRTSFMRMRGFAFCIALAKYDTENKIEKALPTLLSLLKDDKPTTIRVCLSSIKSLVEFKPNLKKEILPYLDTIDLGKYKESMSHLIAKDIAQLKNLLSR
;
A
#
# COMPACT_ATOMS: atom_id res chain seq x y z
N MET A 1 10.31 15.05 -23.42
CA MET A 1 10.72 15.82 -22.23
C MET A 1 10.21 15.16 -20.98
N ARG A 2 11.09 14.90 -20.04
CA ARG A 2 10.71 14.25 -18.79
C ARG A 2 10.03 15.25 -17.86
N MET A 3 8.84 14.91 -17.39
CA MET A 3 8.10 15.76 -16.47
C MET A 3 8.74 15.69 -15.08
N GLU A 4 8.92 16.86 -14.45
CA GLU A 4 9.46 16.88 -13.09
C GLU A 4 8.33 16.75 -12.08
N LEU A 5 8.10 15.52 -11.62
CA LEU A 5 6.99 15.21 -10.71
C LEU A 5 7.08 15.92 -9.37
N THR A 6 8.31 16.22 -8.92
CA THR A 6 8.53 16.89 -7.64
C THR A 6 8.04 18.33 -7.61
N LYS A 7 7.78 18.91 -8.78
CA LYS A 7 7.26 20.29 -8.89
C LYS A 7 5.74 20.34 -8.97
N LEU A 8 5.09 19.19 -9.08
CA LEU A 8 3.64 19.13 -9.15
C LEU A 8 3.02 19.29 -7.76
N SER A 9 1.84 19.89 -7.71
CA SER A 9 1.04 19.90 -6.49
C SER A 9 0.53 18.48 -6.23
N GLU A 10 0.09 18.22 -5.00
CA GLU A 10 -0.52 16.96 -4.65
C GLU A 10 -1.67 16.61 -5.60
N LYS A 11 -2.55 17.58 -5.85
CA LYS A 11 -3.71 17.39 -6.74
C LYS A 11 -3.29 17.04 -8.16
N GLU A 12 -2.28 17.72 -8.69
CA GLU A 12 -1.77 17.46 -10.03
C GLU A 12 -1.16 16.06 -10.13
N LEU A 13 -0.38 15.66 -9.12
CA LEU A 13 0.23 14.33 -9.10
C LEU A 13 -0.82 13.24 -9.02
N LEU A 14 -1.84 13.39 -8.16
CA LEU A 14 -2.91 12.41 -8.05
C LEU A 14 -3.68 12.27 -9.34
N LYS A 15 -3.87 13.36 -10.07
CA LYS A 15 -4.56 13.33 -11.36
C LYS A 15 -3.79 12.49 -12.37
N LEU A 16 -2.46 12.59 -12.40
CA LEU A 16 -1.63 11.76 -13.28
C LEU A 16 -1.69 10.30 -12.87
N LEU A 17 -1.67 10.02 -11.58
CA LEU A 17 -1.69 8.64 -11.07
C LEU A 17 -3.01 7.95 -11.31
N THR A 18 -4.10 8.71 -11.49
CA THR A 18 -5.44 8.17 -11.74
C THR A 18 -5.86 8.32 -13.19
N ASN A 19 -4.93 8.61 -14.09
CA ASN A 19 -5.18 8.75 -15.52
C ASN A 19 -5.77 7.45 -16.07
N LYS A 20 -6.76 7.59 -16.97
CA LYS A 20 -7.39 6.43 -17.61
C LYS A 20 -6.44 5.66 -18.51
N ASN A 21 -5.39 6.29 -19.01
CA ASN A 21 -4.36 5.60 -19.77
C ASN A 21 -3.45 4.84 -18.79
N GLU A 22 -3.63 3.52 -18.73
CA GLU A 22 -2.89 2.67 -17.80
C GLU A 22 -1.37 2.67 -18.03
N GLN A 23 -0.93 2.80 -19.27
CA GLN A 23 0.50 2.86 -19.57
C GLN A 23 1.13 4.12 -18.99
N GLU A 24 0.46 5.26 -19.11
CA GLU A 24 0.95 6.51 -18.53
C GLU A 24 0.93 6.50 -17.01
N SER A 25 -0.18 6.05 -16.41
CA SER A 25 -0.28 6.00 -14.96
C SER A 25 0.72 5.01 -14.37
N TYR A 26 1.00 3.90 -15.04
CA TYR A 26 2.02 2.94 -14.63
C TYR A 26 3.41 3.56 -14.64
N LYS A 27 3.72 4.31 -15.69
CA LYS A 27 5.00 4.99 -15.84
C LYS A 27 5.21 6.03 -14.72
N ILE A 28 4.18 6.83 -14.46
CA ILE A 28 4.22 7.82 -13.38
C ILE A 28 4.37 7.12 -12.02
N THR A 29 3.65 6.02 -11.82
CA THR A 29 3.73 5.23 -10.59
C THR A 29 5.16 4.78 -10.31
N ASN A 30 5.84 4.26 -11.33
CA ASN A 30 7.23 3.82 -11.18
C ASN A 30 8.18 4.97 -10.87
N GLU A 31 7.96 6.13 -11.49
CA GLU A 31 8.78 7.31 -11.20
C GLU A 31 8.59 7.78 -9.75
N VAL A 32 7.35 7.75 -9.26
CA VAL A 32 7.06 8.12 -7.87
C VAL A 32 7.80 7.20 -6.92
N PHE A 33 7.77 5.88 -7.16
CA PHE A 33 8.52 4.92 -6.32
C PHE A 33 10.02 5.19 -6.33
N GLU A 34 10.60 5.50 -7.48
CA GLU A 34 12.02 5.83 -7.58
C GLU A 34 12.38 7.06 -6.76
N ILE A 35 11.51 8.07 -6.80
CA ILE A 35 11.73 9.30 -6.03
C ILE A 35 11.60 9.03 -4.53
N ILE A 36 10.58 8.27 -4.11
CA ILE A 36 10.39 7.93 -2.70
C ILE A 36 11.59 7.15 -2.17
N GLU A 37 12.16 6.27 -2.98
CA GLU A 37 13.32 5.49 -2.55
C GLU A 37 14.51 6.38 -2.19
N LYS A 38 14.68 7.49 -2.90
CA LYS A 38 15.83 8.38 -2.78
C LYS A 38 15.61 9.61 -1.91
N SER A 39 14.36 10.01 -1.67
CA SER A 39 14.06 11.29 -1.06
C SER A 39 12.70 11.29 -0.38
N ASP A 40 12.54 12.16 0.62
CA ASP A 40 11.29 12.32 1.38
C ASP A 40 10.37 13.41 0.81
N VAL A 41 10.62 13.88 -0.40
CA VAL A 41 9.89 15.03 -0.97
C VAL A 41 8.40 14.77 -1.09
N PHE A 42 7.96 13.52 -1.20
CA PHE A 42 6.55 13.17 -1.29
C PHE A 42 5.90 12.81 0.05
N TYR A 43 6.64 12.86 1.15
CA TYR A 43 6.05 12.62 2.45
C TYR A 43 4.86 13.55 2.75
N PRO A 44 4.93 14.86 2.42
CA PRO A 44 3.76 15.74 2.61
C PRO A 44 2.51 15.33 1.81
N TYR A 45 2.66 14.47 0.81
CA TYR A 45 1.56 13.98 -0.03
C TYR A 45 0.95 12.69 0.50
N PHE A 46 1.34 12.26 1.69
CA PHE A 46 0.88 11.00 2.28
C PHE A 46 -0.66 10.89 2.28
N ASP A 47 -1.34 11.93 2.71
CA ASP A 47 -2.82 11.90 2.80
C ASP A 47 -3.46 11.76 1.41
N GLY A 48 -2.85 12.34 0.40
CA GLY A 48 -3.31 12.17 -0.98
C GLY A 48 -3.15 10.74 -1.46
N PHE A 49 -2.00 10.13 -1.20
CA PHE A 49 -1.79 8.73 -1.53
C PHE A 49 -2.74 7.83 -0.76
N LEU A 50 -2.98 8.14 0.51
CA LEU A 50 -3.92 7.38 1.32
C LEU A 50 -5.33 7.40 0.74
N SER A 51 -5.74 8.52 0.15
CA SER A 51 -7.06 8.62 -0.47
C SER A 51 -7.24 7.65 -1.63
N LEU A 52 -6.14 7.23 -2.30
CA LEU A 52 -6.20 6.25 -3.39
C LEU A 52 -6.58 4.86 -2.89
N VAL A 53 -6.35 4.57 -1.61
CA VAL A 53 -6.71 3.27 -1.02
C VAL A 53 -8.21 3.01 -1.10
N GLU A 54 -9.00 4.06 -1.16
CA GLU A 54 -10.46 3.97 -1.31
C GLU A 54 -10.91 4.22 -2.76
N GLY A 55 -9.98 4.12 -3.71
CA GLY A 55 -10.22 4.39 -5.12
C GLY A 55 -11.08 3.34 -5.80
N ARG A 56 -11.55 3.68 -7.00
CA ARG A 56 -12.49 2.86 -7.76
C ARG A 56 -11.91 1.56 -8.29
N THR A 57 -10.64 1.55 -8.65
CA THR A 57 -9.99 0.39 -9.25
C THR A 57 -9.02 -0.25 -8.27
N SER A 58 -8.80 -1.55 -8.43
CA SER A 58 -7.81 -2.26 -7.60
C SER A 58 -6.41 -1.69 -7.81
N PHE A 59 -6.09 -1.21 -9.02
CA PHE A 59 -4.79 -0.58 -9.28
C PHE A 59 -4.60 0.69 -8.46
N MET A 60 -5.60 1.55 -8.38
CA MET A 60 -5.55 2.75 -7.54
C MET A 60 -5.34 2.38 -6.08
N ARG A 61 -6.13 1.41 -5.59
CA ARG A 61 -6.06 1.00 -4.18
C ARG A 61 -4.70 0.42 -3.83
N MET A 62 -4.17 -0.45 -4.67
CA MET A 62 -2.84 -1.04 -4.46
C MET A 62 -1.73 0.01 -4.49
N ARG A 63 -1.80 0.94 -5.43
CA ARG A 63 -0.79 2.00 -5.57
C ARG A 63 -0.80 2.92 -4.35
N GLY A 64 -1.99 3.33 -3.91
CA GLY A 64 -2.12 4.18 -2.73
C GLY A 64 -1.53 3.52 -1.50
N PHE A 65 -1.85 2.24 -1.30
CA PHE A 65 -1.30 1.45 -0.21
C PHE A 65 0.23 1.38 -0.30
N ALA A 66 0.74 1.02 -1.48
CA ALA A 66 2.17 0.83 -1.67
C ALA A 66 2.97 2.12 -1.48
N PHE A 67 2.44 3.26 -1.94
CA PHE A 67 3.09 4.55 -1.71
C PHE A 67 3.16 4.88 -0.22
N CYS A 68 2.07 4.67 0.51
CA CYS A 68 2.05 4.92 1.96
C CYS A 68 3.07 4.04 2.68
N ILE A 69 3.14 2.76 2.32
CA ILE A 69 4.11 1.84 2.93
C ILE A 69 5.54 2.25 2.58
N ALA A 70 5.78 2.65 1.33
CA ALA A 70 7.12 3.09 0.89
C ALA A 70 7.58 4.34 1.67
N LEU A 71 6.66 5.18 2.11
CA LEU A 71 6.97 6.37 2.90
C LEU A 71 7.22 6.07 4.38
N ALA A 72 7.07 4.82 4.81
CA ALA A 72 7.23 4.44 6.23
C ALA A 72 8.59 4.85 6.79
N LYS A 73 9.65 4.76 5.98
CA LYS A 73 11.01 5.12 6.42
C LYS A 73 11.17 6.61 6.72
N TYR A 74 10.25 7.44 6.26
CA TYR A 74 10.27 8.88 6.52
C TYR A 74 9.19 9.32 7.52
N ASP A 75 8.41 8.36 8.06
CA ASP A 75 7.19 8.68 8.80
C ASP A 75 7.47 9.15 10.23
N THR A 76 7.98 10.36 10.35
CA THR A 76 8.29 10.98 11.63
C THR A 76 7.05 11.48 12.38
N GLU A 77 5.92 11.64 11.66
CA GLU A 77 4.68 12.15 12.25
C GLU A 77 3.67 11.04 12.59
N ASN A 78 4.09 9.78 12.46
CA ASN A 78 3.24 8.61 12.76
C ASN A 78 1.93 8.60 11.96
N LYS A 79 1.99 9.03 10.72
CA LYS A 79 0.82 9.02 9.83
C LYS A 79 0.33 7.61 9.53
N ILE A 80 1.25 6.64 9.46
CA ILE A 80 0.90 5.24 9.21
C ILE A 80 0.10 4.68 10.39
N GLU A 81 0.54 4.93 11.62
CA GLU A 81 -0.18 4.48 12.80
C GLU A 81 -1.62 5.00 12.81
N LYS A 82 -1.78 6.28 12.48
CA LYS A 82 -3.10 6.92 12.44
C LYS A 82 -3.97 6.37 11.30
N ALA A 83 -3.35 5.99 10.19
CA ALA A 83 -4.05 5.53 9.00
C ALA A 83 -4.19 4.00 8.92
N LEU A 84 -3.71 3.28 9.92
CA LEU A 84 -3.64 1.83 9.87
C LEU A 84 -4.97 1.16 9.54
N PRO A 85 -6.10 1.54 10.15
CA PRO A 85 -7.39 0.92 9.78
C PRO A 85 -7.74 1.10 8.31
N THR A 86 -7.49 2.28 7.74
CA THR A 86 -7.75 2.55 6.33
C THR A 86 -6.83 1.72 5.44
N LEU A 87 -5.55 1.68 5.77
CA LEU A 87 -4.58 0.89 5.01
C LEU A 87 -4.94 -0.59 5.01
N LEU A 88 -5.26 -1.14 6.18
CA LEU A 88 -5.55 -2.55 6.31
C LEU A 88 -6.96 -2.93 5.85
N SER A 89 -7.79 -1.95 5.48
CA SER A 89 -9.09 -2.24 4.85
C SER A 89 -8.90 -3.00 3.53
N LEU A 90 -7.74 -2.88 2.89
CA LEU A 90 -7.44 -3.63 1.68
C LEU A 90 -7.37 -5.14 1.89
N LEU A 91 -7.26 -5.60 3.13
CA LEU A 91 -7.32 -7.04 3.44
C LEU A 91 -8.71 -7.62 3.23
N LYS A 92 -9.71 -6.77 2.97
CA LYS A 92 -11.08 -7.17 2.63
C LYS A 92 -11.40 -6.92 1.15
N ASP A 93 -10.39 -6.63 0.34
CA ASP A 93 -10.59 -6.33 -1.08
C ASP A 93 -11.16 -7.53 -1.84
N ASP A 94 -11.89 -7.24 -2.91
CA ASP A 94 -12.49 -8.30 -3.74
C ASP A 94 -11.47 -9.03 -4.62
N LYS A 95 -10.34 -8.38 -4.90
CA LYS A 95 -9.28 -8.96 -5.74
C LYS A 95 -8.25 -9.70 -4.89
N PRO A 96 -8.07 -11.01 -5.10
CA PRO A 96 -7.09 -11.77 -4.32
C PRO A 96 -5.66 -11.28 -4.50
N THR A 97 -5.32 -10.76 -5.68
CA THR A 97 -3.99 -10.19 -5.91
C THR A 97 -3.73 -8.97 -5.04
N THR A 98 -4.75 -8.17 -4.78
CA THR A 98 -4.63 -7.03 -3.87
C THR A 98 -4.29 -7.49 -2.46
N ILE A 99 -4.97 -8.53 -1.97
CA ILE A 99 -4.70 -9.11 -0.65
C ILE A 99 -3.24 -9.56 -0.56
N ARG A 100 -2.76 -10.27 -1.57
CA ARG A 100 -1.39 -10.80 -1.57
C ARG A 100 -0.35 -9.70 -1.58
N VAL A 101 -0.58 -8.62 -2.36
CA VAL A 101 0.32 -7.47 -2.39
C VAL A 101 0.36 -6.81 -1.02
N CYS A 102 -0.79 -6.64 -0.37
CA CYS A 102 -0.84 -6.07 0.98
C CYS A 102 -0.06 -6.90 1.99
N LEU A 103 -0.26 -8.21 1.98
CA LEU A 103 0.43 -9.11 2.91
C LEU A 103 1.95 -9.04 2.72
N SER A 104 2.39 -8.99 1.46
CA SER A 104 3.82 -8.85 1.15
C SER A 104 4.37 -7.51 1.63
N SER A 105 3.63 -6.43 1.44
CA SER A 105 4.08 -5.08 1.81
C SER A 105 4.15 -4.89 3.32
N ILE A 106 3.31 -5.59 4.08
CA ILE A 106 3.35 -5.52 5.55
C ILE A 106 4.72 -5.97 6.08
N LYS A 107 5.37 -6.91 5.42
CA LYS A 107 6.71 -7.34 5.80
C LYS A 107 7.70 -6.18 5.80
N SER A 108 7.65 -5.36 4.75
CA SER A 108 8.49 -4.16 4.65
C SER A 108 8.11 -3.11 5.69
N LEU A 109 6.82 -2.95 5.93
CA LEU A 109 6.32 -1.98 6.89
C LEU A 109 6.90 -2.23 8.29
N VAL A 110 6.84 -3.47 8.76
CA VAL A 110 7.27 -3.78 10.13
C VAL A 110 8.79 -3.71 10.31
N GLU A 111 9.56 -3.67 9.24
CA GLU A 111 10.99 -3.41 9.33
C GLU A 111 11.26 -1.98 9.81
N PHE A 112 10.45 -1.02 9.38
CA PHE A 112 10.55 0.38 9.79
C PHE A 112 9.67 0.71 10.99
N LYS A 113 8.60 -0.06 11.19
CA LYS A 113 7.60 0.16 12.23
C LYS A 113 7.36 -1.13 13.02
N PRO A 114 8.36 -1.66 13.73
CA PRO A 114 8.18 -2.91 14.48
C PRO A 114 7.13 -2.82 15.59
N ASN A 115 6.83 -1.60 16.04
CA ASN A 115 5.77 -1.35 17.00
C ASN A 115 4.38 -1.74 16.50
N LEU A 116 4.20 -1.85 15.17
CA LEU A 116 2.90 -2.20 14.59
C LEU A 116 2.62 -3.70 14.53
N LYS A 117 3.60 -4.55 14.83
CA LYS A 117 3.43 -6.01 14.75
C LYS A 117 2.20 -6.50 15.49
N LYS A 118 2.05 -6.08 16.74
CA LYS A 118 0.91 -6.51 17.58
C LYS A 118 -0.43 -5.94 17.09
N GLU A 119 -0.41 -4.73 16.58
CA GLU A 119 -1.64 -4.10 16.08
C GLU A 119 -2.13 -4.74 14.78
N ILE A 120 -1.20 -5.20 13.93
CA ILE A 120 -1.53 -5.79 12.63
C ILE A 120 -2.09 -7.21 12.78
N LEU A 121 -1.58 -7.99 13.73
CA LEU A 121 -1.96 -9.40 13.89
C LEU A 121 -3.46 -9.66 13.85
N PRO A 122 -4.31 -8.94 14.60
CA PRO A 122 -5.75 -9.21 14.57
C PRO A 122 -6.39 -9.00 13.20
N TYR A 123 -5.84 -8.10 12.38
CA TYR A 123 -6.39 -7.84 11.06
C TYR A 123 -6.26 -9.04 10.13
N LEU A 124 -5.22 -9.88 10.34
CA LEU A 124 -5.02 -11.05 9.50
C LEU A 124 -6.15 -12.07 9.65
N ASP A 125 -6.78 -12.10 10.82
CA ASP A 125 -7.90 -13.00 11.09
C ASP A 125 -9.21 -12.53 10.45
N THR A 126 -9.25 -11.29 9.94
CA THR A 126 -10.44 -10.75 9.28
C THR A 126 -10.52 -11.10 7.80
N ILE A 127 -9.48 -11.72 7.25
CA ILE A 127 -9.44 -12.06 5.83
C ILE A 127 -10.38 -13.25 5.59
N ASP A 128 -11.35 -13.06 4.68
CA ASP A 128 -12.34 -14.08 4.34
C ASP A 128 -11.83 -14.94 3.19
N LEU A 129 -11.25 -16.09 3.51
CA LEU A 129 -10.71 -17.00 2.52
C LEU A 129 -11.79 -17.64 1.64
N GLY A 130 -13.01 -17.75 2.15
CA GLY A 130 -14.12 -18.30 1.38
C GLY A 130 -14.59 -17.45 0.22
N LYS A 131 -14.13 -16.22 0.17
CA LYS A 131 -14.51 -15.23 -0.84
C LYS A 131 -13.82 -15.46 -2.19
N TYR A 132 -12.72 -16.21 -2.21
CA TYR A 132 -11.87 -16.37 -3.39
C TYR A 132 -11.87 -17.79 -3.91
N LYS A 133 -11.41 -17.96 -5.16
CA LYS A 133 -11.21 -19.30 -5.75
C LYS A 133 -10.25 -20.11 -4.89
N GLU A 134 -10.47 -21.41 -4.80
CA GLU A 134 -9.67 -22.31 -3.96
C GLU A 134 -8.17 -22.17 -4.19
N SER A 135 -7.74 -22.07 -5.46
CA SER A 135 -6.32 -21.94 -5.77
C SER A 135 -5.71 -20.66 -5.20
N MET A 136 -6.46 -19.56 -5.21
CA MET A 136 -6.00 -18.29 -4.64
C MET A 136 -6.11 -18.28 -3.12
N SER A 137 -7.19 -18.83 -2.57
CA SER A 137 -7.37 -18.94 -1.12
C SER A 137 -6.23 -19.70 -0.48
N HIS A 138 -5.76 -20.74 -1.12
CA HIS A 138 -4.64 -21.54 -0.64
C HIS A 138 -3.35 -20.72 -0.55
N LEU A 139 -3.08 -19.92 -1.58
CA LEU A 139 -1.91 -19.04 -1.60
C LEU A 139 -2.00 -17.96 -0.54
N ILE A 140 -3.19 -17.36 -0.38
CA ILE A 140 -3.40 -16.33 0.63
C ILE A 140 -3.24 -16.93 2.04
N ALA A 141 -3.79 -18.11 2.29
CA ALA A 141 -3.64 -18.79 3.58
C ALA A 141 -2.17 -19.01 3.92
N LYS A 142 -1.36 -19.40 2.94
CA LYS A 142 0.07 -19.59 3.11
C LYS A 142 0.76 -18.25 3.43
N ASP A 143 0.40 -17.18 2.70
CA ASP A 143 0.95 -15.85 2.94
C ASP A 143 0.61 -15.38 4.36
N ILE A 144 -0.63 -15.61 4.82
CA ILE A 144 -1.06 -15.26 6.18
C ILE A 144 -0.23 -15.99 7.22
N ALA A 145 -0.05 -17.30 7.05
CA ALA A 145 0.70 -18.11 8.01
C ALA A 145 2.14 -17.63 8.14
N GLN A 146 2.79 -17.33 7.02
CA GLN A 146 4.16 -16.82 7.00
C GLN A 146 4.24 -15.46 7.69
N LEU A 147 3.28 -14.58 7.42
CA LEU A 147 3.27 -13.27 8.02
C LEU A 147 3.00 -13.34 9.53
N LYS A 148 2.05 -14.17 9.96
CA LYS A 148 1.79 -14.36 11.40
C LYS A 148 3.04 -14.81 12.14
N ASN A 149 3.79 -15.71 11.55
CA ASN A 149 5.05 -16.17 12.15
C ASN A 149 6.04 -15.02 12.30
N LEU A 150 6.17 -14.19 11.28
CA LEU A 150 7.05 -13.01 11.34
C LEU A 150 6.59 -12.01 12.40
N LEU A 151 5.28 -11.72 12.46
CA LEU A 151 4.74 -10.71 13.39
C LEU A 151 4.75 -11.18 14.84
N SER A 152 4.84 -12.48 15.08
CA SER A 152 4.85 -13.05 16.44
C SER A 152 6.24 -13.10 17.06
N ARG A 153 7.28 -12.73 16.32
CA ARG A 153 8.66 -12.73 16.82
C ARG A 153 8.99 -11.53 17.72
#